data_8fdb150ea61799ebb576cca8ce09dec2
#
_entry.id   8fdb150ea61799ebb576cca8ce09dec2
#
_cell.length_a   1.000
_cell.length_b   1.000
_cell.length_c   1.000
_cell.angle_alpha   90.00
_cell.angle_beta   90.00
_cell.angle_gamma   90.00
#
_symmetry.space_group_name_H-M   'P 1'
#
loop_
_entity.id
_entity.type
_entity.pdbx_description
1 polymer ?
#
loop_
_entity_poly.entity_id
_entity_poly.type
_entity_poly.pdbx_seq_one_letter_code
_entity_poly.pdbx_strand_id
1 'polypeptide(L)'
;MNKIIKIILFLVLILSTPLKSVNAKEKIKIGLLVPLTGKNSEIGRSIINSTRLAINKINNPLIEIIPKDTGSNPNITLRSAKELSELGIRLIIGPVFNENLEYLDEIKEINFLSLTNKSAHNSTNIINAGINATSQLKAIKKFLELNKTKNTILLTPDVSYKKEIKKAVSNSKIKLSKSYIYSKDPTKLTSQIEKITNYAIRKQNLEDEIIRLENSDENNKERLINRLKKKDTLGTVKFDSLIIADFDESLKSVTTSLLYTDISPKEKYFITLNQWFDKSLLEEASAQPLY
;
A
#
# COMPACT_ATOMS: atom_id res chain seq x y z
N MET A 1 -46.58 45.65 54.07
CA MET A 1 -46.24 44.47 53.29
C MET A 1 -45.08 43.75 54.00
N ASN A 2 -45.35 42.62 54.65
CA ASN A 2 -44.44 41.96 55.60
C ASN A 2 -43.13 41.52 54.92
N LYS A 3 -42.00 41.71 55.63
CA LYS A 3 -40.66 41.26 55.15
C LYS A 3 -40.66 39.80 54.63
N ILE A 4 -41.48 38.93 55.28
CA ILE A 4 -41.67 37.54 54.91
C ILE A 4 -42.26 37.39 53.50
N ILE A 5 -43.25 38.19 53.11
CA ILE A 5 -43.87 38.15 51.79
C ILE A 5 -42.88 38.57 50.68
N LYS A 6 -42.00 39.55 50.95
CA LYS A 6 -40.93 39.94 50.02
C LYS A 6 -39.88 38.86 49.82
N ILE A 7 -39.55 38.10 50.89
CA ILE A 7 -38.60 36.98 50.81
C ILE A 7 -39.21 35.82 50.00
N ILE A 8 -40.50 35.52 50.23
CA ILE A 8 -41.19 34.45 49.48
C ILE A 8 -41.32 34.83 48.01
N LEU A 9 -41.64 36.07 47.69
CA LEU A 9 -41.73 36.57 46.29
C LEU A 9 -40.37 36.51 45.58
N PHE A 10 -39.29 36.82 46.33
CA PHE A 10 -37.94 36.77 45.80
C PHE A 10 -37.47 35.32 45.57
N LEU A 11 -37.86 34.40 46.42
CA LEU A 11 -37.57 32.96 46.28
C LEU A 11 -38.34 32.35 45.12
N VAL A 12 -39.60 32.72 44.89
CA VAL A 12 -40.42 32.31 43.74
C VAL A 12 -39.84 32.85 42.43
N LEU A 13 -39.30 34.07 42.45
CA LEU A 13 -38.66 34.68 41.26
C LEU A 13 -37.36 33.96 40.87
N ILE A 14 -36.60 33.46 41.85
CA ILE A 14 -35.37 32.66 41.58
C ILE A 14 -35.72 31.29 41.05
N LEU A 15 -36.82 30.67 41.52
CA LEU A 15 -37.26 29.35 41.04
C LEU A 15 -37.93 29.40 39.66
N SER A 16 -38.34 30.59 39.15
CA SER A 16 -38.95 30.78 37.83
C SER A 16 -37.96 31.11 36.71
N THR A 17 -36.67 31.22 37.01
CA THR A 17 -35.69 31.34 35.91
C THR A 17 -35.66 30.06 35.10
N PRO A 18 -35.98 30.09 33.78
CA PRO A 18 -35.90 28.91 32.96
C PRO A 18 -34.42 28.43 32.94
N LEU A 19 -34.18 27.26 33.51
CA LEU A 19 -32.91 26.55 33.29
C LEU A 19 -32.76 26.43 31.75
N LYS A 20 -31.95 27.29 31.16
CA LYS A 20 -31.56 27.09 29.78
C LYS A 20 -30.93 25.69 29.74
N SER A 21 -31.64 24.73 29.19
CA SER A 21 -31.05 23.44 28.85
C SER A 21 -29.90 23.73 27.90
N VAL A 22 -28.68 23.58 28.39
CA VAL A 22 -27.50 23.53 27.52
C VAL A 22 -27.70 22.31 26.65
N ASN A 23 -28.18 22.50 25.42
CA ASN A 23 -28.18 21.45 24.42
C ASN A 23 -26.72 21.08 24.21
N ALA A 24 -26.21 20.15 24.98
CA ALA A 24 -24.92 19.52 24.72
C ALA A 24 -25.02 18.93 23.29
N LYS A 25 -24.27 19.50 22.37
CA LYS A 25 -24.18 18.95 21.01
C LYS A 25 -23.80 17.48 21.13
N GLU A 26 -24.63 16.62 20.59
CA GLU A 26 -24.40 15.18 20.62
C GLU A 26 -23.06 14.83 19.95
N LYS A 27 -22.26 14.02 20.63
CA LYS A 27 -20.96 13.58 20.11
C LYS A 27 -21.14 12.57 18.98
N ILE A 28 -20.39 12.75 17.92
CA ILE A 28 -20.27 11.76 16.84
C ILE A 28 -19.34 10.68 17.32
N LYS A 29 -19.89 9.53 17.70
CA LYS A 29 -19.13 8.37 18.12
C LYS A 29 -18.76 7.49 16.94
N ILE A 30 -17.48 7.17 16.79
CA ILE A 30 -16.94 6.29 15.75
C ILE A 30 -16.22 5.13 16.45
N GLY A 31 -16.56 3.91 16.08
CA GLY A 31 -15.87 2.72 16.57
C GLY A 31 -14.53 2.52 15.87
N LEU A 32 -13.57 1.94 16.57
CA LEU A 32 -12.28 1.56 16.00
C LEU A 32 -11.96 0.11 16.38
N LEU A 33 -12.04 -0.81 15.39
CA LEU A 33 -11.74 -2.23 15.56
C LEU A 33 -10.30 -2.52 15.14
N VAL A 34 -9.43 -2.74 16.11
CA VAL A 34 -7.99 -2.97 15.89
C VAL A 34 -7.46 -4.06 16.82
N PRO A 35 -6.41 -4.78 16.46
CA PRO A 35 -5.79 -5.78 17.33
C PRO A 35 -5.02 -5.07 18.46
N LEU A 36 -5.55 -5.10 19.68
CA LEU A 36 -4.88 -4.50 20.85
C LEU A 36 -4.09 -5.54 21.64
N THR A 37 -4.44 -6.80 21.47
CA THR A 37 -3.79 -7.94 22.13
C THR A 37 -3.20 -8.93 21.11
N GLY A 38 -2.33 -9.84 21.58
CA GLY A 38 -1.68 -10.86 20.78
C GLY A 38 -0.53 -10.34 19.91
N LYS A 39 -0.09 -11.17 18.96
CA LYS A 39 1.10 -10.94 18.12
C LYS A 39 1.02 -9.69 17.24
N ASN A 40 -0.17 -9.22 16.93
CA ASN A 40 -0.40 -8.06 16.06
C ASN A 40 -0.71 -6.77 16.83
N SER A 41 -0.53 -6.75 18.15
CA SER A 41 -0.88 -5.62 19.02
C SER A 41 -0.11 -4.32 18.68
N GLU A 42 1.08 -4.42 18.10
CA GLU A 42 1.85 -3.25 17.64
C GLU A 42 1.16 -2.53 16.48
N ILE A 43 0.55 -3.27 15.57
CA ILE A 43 -0.25 -2.70 14.47
C ILE A 43 -1.43 -1.92 15.04
N GLY A 44 -2.15 -2.51 16.01
CA GLY A 44 -3.26 -1.86 16.67
C GLY A 44 -2.86 -0.56 17.39
N ARG A 45 -1.74 -0.58 18.11
CA ARG A 45 -1.18 0.62 18.76
C ARG A 45 -0.80 1.71 17.75
N SER A 46 -0.18 1.32 16.65
CA SER A 46 0.17 2.26 15.57
C SER A 46 -1.06 2.94 14.98
N ILE A 47 -2.14 2.18 14.73
CA ILE A 47 -3.39 2.71 14.22
C ILE A 47 -4.06 3.65 15.23
N ILE A 48 -4.08 3.31 16.53
CA ILE A 48 -4.58 4.21 17.57
C ILE A 48 -3.81 5.53 17.59
N ASN A 49 -2.47 5.47 17.54
CA ASN A 49 -1.64 6.67 17.54
C ASN A 49 -1.91 7.54 16.29
N SER A 50 -2.01 6.91 15.12
CA SER A 50 -2.38 7.61 13.88
C SER A 50 -3.76 8.25 13.94
N THR A 51 -4.74 7.55 14.53
CA THR A 51 -6.09 8.04 14.74
C THR A 51 -6.09 9.25 15.69
N ARG A 52 -5.34 9.19 16.80
CA ARG A 52 -5.18 10.32 17.74
C ARG A 52 -4.59 11.56 17.05
N LEU A 53 -3.54 11.36 16.22
CA LEU A 53 -2.94 12.46 15.45
C LEU A 53 -3.95 13.06 14.47
N ALA A 54 -4.74 12.24 13.78
CA ALA A 54 -5.78 12.70 12.87
C ALA A 54 -6.86 13.51 13.59
N ILE A 55 -7.37 13.03 14.73
CA ILE A 55 -8.38 13.75 15.54
C ILE A 55 -7.82 15.07 16.06
N ASN A 56 -6.60 15.10 16.54
CA ASN A 56 -5.94 16.32 16.98
C ASN A 56 -5.84 17.34 15.82
N LYS A 57 -5.52 16.87 14.60
CA LYS A 57 -5.46 17.74 13.42
C LYS A 57 -6.82 18.26 12.99
N ILE A 58 -7.88 17.43 13.09
CA ILE A 58 -9.26 17.81 12.79
C ILE A 58 -9.76 18.85 13.79
N ASN A 59 -9.29 18.78 15.04
CA ASN A 59 -9.63 19.68 16.14
C ASN A 59 -11.15 19.90 16.32
N ASN A 60 -11.92 18.82 16.21
CA ASN A 60 -13.37 18.85 16.43
C ASN A 60 -13.71 18.10 17.74
N PRO A 61 -14.12 18.80 18.81
CA PRO A 61 -14.40 18.20 20.10
C PRO A 61 -15.66 17.30 20.11
N LEU A 62 -16.44 17.33 19.03
CA LEU A 62 -17.64 16.49 18.89
C LEU A 62 -17.32 15.09 18.39
N ILE A 63 -16.12 14.83 17.89
CA ILE A 63 -15.74 13.49 17.42
C ILE A 63 -15.13 12.70 18.57
N GLU A 64 -15.68 11.54 18.85
CA GLU A 64 -15.20 10.61 19.85
C GLU A 64 -14.89 9.25 19.22
N ILE A 65 -13.66 8.76 19.38
CA ILE A 65 -13.24 7.44 18.88
C ILE A 65 -13.29 6.43 20.02
N ILE A 66 -13.98 5.31 19.81
CA ILE A 66 -14.13 4.24 20.78
C ILE A 66 -13.40 3.00 20.28
N PRO A 67 -12.16 2.73 20.76
CA PRO A 67 -11.40 1.57 20.35
C PRO A 67 -11.92 0.30 21.01
N LYS A 68 -11.94 -0.81 20.27
CA LYS A 68 -12.23 -2.16 20.74
C LYS A 68 -11.22 -3.14 20.16
N ASP A 69 -10.86 -4.12 20.97
CA ASP A 69 -9.91 -5.16 20.59
C ASP A 69 -10.57 -6.18 19.65
N THR A 70 -9.86 -6.53 18.60
CA THR A 70 -10.23 -7.64 17.70
C THR A 70 -9.50 -8.94 18.09
N GLY A 71 -8.42 -8.86 18.88
CA GLY A 71 -7.55 -10.00 19.15
C GLY A 71 -7.03 -10.71 17.89
N SER A 72 -7.16 -10.09 16.71
CA SER A 72 -6.96 -10.73 15.39
C SER A 72 -7.81 -12.00 15.21
N ASN A 73 -9.01 -12.05 15.81
CA ASN A 73 -9.89 -13.20 15.81
C ASN A 73 -11.31 -12.79 15.37
N PRO A 74 -11.95 -13.50 14.41
CA PRO A 74 -13.27 -13.17 13.89
C PRO A 74 -14.35 -13.09 14.95
N ASN A 75 -14.39 -14.05 15.88
CA ASN A 75 -15.41 -14.10 16.93
C ASN A 75 -15.27 -12.97 17.96
N ILE A 76 -14.02 -12.62 18.34
CA ILE A 76 -13.77 -11.47 19.22
C ILE A 76 -14.17 -10.18 18.48
N THR A 77 -13.84 -10.07 17.19
CA THR A 77 -14.20 -8.92 16.36
C THR A 77 -15.71 -8.74 16.28
N LEU A 78 -16.47 -9.83 16.04
CA LEU A 78 -17.93 -9.80 16.02
C LEU A 78 -18.50 -9.32 17.35
N ARG A 79 -18.02 -9.85 18.47
CA ARG A 79 -18.46 -9.43 19.81
C ARG A 79 -18.18 -7.94 20.04
N SER A 80 -16.98 -7.49 19.76
CA SER A 80 -16.59 -6.09 19.89
C SER A 80 -17.44 -5.16 19.00
N ALA A 81 -17.80 -5.61 17.80
CA ALA A 81 -18.67 -4.86 16.91
C ALA A 81 -20.11 -4.76 17.45
N LYS A 82 -20.66 -5.85 18.05
CA LYS A 82 -21.97 -5.84 18.70
C LYS A 82 -21.99 -4.89 19.90
N GLU A 83 -20.95 -4.91 20.74
CA GLU A 83 -20.83 -3.97 21.86
C GLU A 83 -20.80 -2.50 21.39
N LEU A 84 -20.15 -2.21 20.27
CA LEU A 84 -20.17 -0.86 19.65
C LEU A 84 -21.56 -0.51 19.12
N SER A 85 -22.29 -1.47 18.54
CA SER A 85 -23.67 -1.28 18.08
C SER A 85 -24.62 -0.92 19.23
N GLU A 86 -24.50 -1.61 20.37
CA GLU A 86 -25.28 -1.35 21.58
C GLU A 86 -25.05 0.07 22.15
N LEU A 87 -23.84 0.63 21.93
CA LEU A 87 -23.52 2.02 22.25
C LEU A 87 -24.07 3.03 21.23
N GLY A 88 -24.86 2.58 20.27
CA GLY A 88 -25.47 3.42 19.22
C GLY A 88 -24.51 3.79 18.08
N ILE A 89 -23.34 3.16 17.99
CA ILE A 89 -22.35 3.47 16.95
C ILE A 89 -22.79 2.83 15.64
N ARG A 90 -22.77 3.62 14.56
CA ARG A 90 -23.19 3.19 13.22
C ARG A 90 -22.04 3.21 12.19
N LEU A 91 -20.89 3.77 12.55
CA LEU A 91 -19.69 3.80 11.72
C LEU A 91 -18.51 3.23 12.52
N ILE A 92 -17.85 2.24 11.95
CA ILE A 92 -16.68 1.59 12.53
C ILE A 92 -15.53 1.61 11.53
N ILE A 93 -14.37 2.09 11.95
CA ILE A 93 -13.10 1.98 11.23
C ILE A 93 -12.43 0.66 11.64
N GLY A 94 -12.03 -0.13 10.66
CA GLY A 94 -11.56 -1.50 10.87
C GLY A 94 -12.59 -2.55 10.45
N PRO A 95 -12.27 -3.82 10.64
CA PRO A 95 -11.01 -4.37 11.13
C PRO A 95 -9.85 -4.26 10.16
N VAL A 96 -8.64 -4.65 10.63
CA VAL A 96 -7.40 -4.61 9.84
C VAL A 96 -7.28 -5.84 8.95
N PHE A 97 -7.54 -7.01 9.49
CA PHE A 97 -7.33 -8.28 8.81
C PHE A 97 -8.61 -8.78 8.14
N ASN A 98 -8.46 -9.35 6.94
CA ASN A 98 -9.57 -9.84 6.14
C ASN A 98 -10.39 -10.95 6.83
N GLU A 99 -9.71 -11.82 7.57
CA GLU A 99 -10.37 -12.90 8.31
C GLU A 99 -11.36 -12.37 9.35
N ASN A 100 -11.09 -11.21 9.92
CA ASN A 100 -11.95 -10.57 10.89
C ASN A 100 -13.24 -9.96 10.31
N LEU A 101 -13.41 -10.02 8.98
CA LEU A 101 -14.65 -9.58 8.31
C LEU A 101 -15.72 -10.69 8.24
N GLU A 102 -15.37 -11.92 8.57
CA GLU A 102 -16.15 -13.12 8.29
C GLU A 102 -17.63 -13.03 8.72
N TYR A 103 -17.92 -12.40 9.85
CA TYR A 103 -19.29 -12.33 10.39
C TYR A 103 -19.85 -10.90 10.46
N LEU A 104 -19.11 -9.89 9.99
CA LEU A 104 -19.53 -8.50 10.18
C LEU A 104 -20.62 -8.05 9.21
N ASP A 105 -20.82 -8.77 8.14
CA ASP A 105 -21.91 -8.52 7.19
C ASP A 105 -23.29 -8.85 7.76
N GLU A 106 -23.39 -9.58 8.87
CA GLU A 106 -24.62 -9.85 9.61
C GLU A 106 -25.16 -8.60 10.34
N ILE A 107 -24.28 -7.66 10.72
CA ILE A 107 -24.64 -6.44 11.47
C ILE A 107 -24.97 -5.33 10.47
N LYS A 108 -26.18 -5.35 9.91
CA LYS A 108 -26.57 -4.44 8.80
C LYS A 108 -26.68 -2.97 9.19
N GLU A 109 -26.89 -2.66 10.45
CA GLU A 109 -27.01 -1.30 10.98
C GLU A 109 -25.68 -0.56 11.11
N ILE A 110 -24.55 -1.27 10.97
CA ILE A 110 -23.20 -0.70 11.04
C ILE A 110 -22.56 -0.66 9.65
N ASN A 111 -21.95 0.47 9.31
CA ASN A 111 -21.05 0.59 8.18
C ASN A 111 -19.60 0.40 8.64
N PHE A 112 -18.91 -0.59 8.09
CA PHE A 112 -17.52 -0.89 8.39
C PHE A 112 -16.62 -0.30 7.30
N LEU A 113 -15.68 0.54 7.71
CA LEU A 113 -14.59 1.01 6.86
C LEU A 113 -13.37 0.11 7.10
N SER A 114 -13.35 -1.03 6.45
CA SER A 114 -12.29 -2.04 6.62
C SER A 114 -10.93 -1.54 6.14
N LEU A 115 -9.89 -1.78 6.93
CA LEU A 115 -8.51 -1.43 6.60
C LEU A 115 -7.75 -2.56 5.89
N THR A 116 -8.41 -3.67 5.59
CA THR A 116 -7.78 -4.80 4.88
C THR A 116 -7.33 -4.40 3.47
N ASN A 117 -6.21 -4.96 3.06
CA ASN A 117 -5.70 -4.81 1.69
C ASN A 117 -6.31 -5.80 0.69
N LYS A 118 -7.10 -6.77 1.15
CA LYS A 118 -7.81 -7.70 0.26
C LYS A 118 -9.14 -7.11 -0.17
N SER A 119 -9.57 -7.46 -1.39
CA SER A 119 -10.91 -7.10 -1.85
C SER A 119 -11.95 -7.75 -0.96
N ALA A 120 -12.76 -6.94 -0.31
CA ALA A 120 -13.79 -7.40 0.60
C ALA A 120 -14.87 -8.23 -0.12
N HIS A 121 -15.61 -8.99 0.67
CA HIS A 121 -16.82 -9.69 0.27
C HIS A 121 -17.85 -8.73 -0.37
N ASN A 122 -18.81 -9.29 -1.12
CA ASN A 122 -19.93 -8.55 -1.72
C ASN A 122 -20.95 -8.12 -0.65
N SER A 123 -20.49 -7.46 0.39
CA SER A 123 -21.36 -6.95 1.46
C SER A 123 -21.64 -5.47 1.25
N THR A 124 -22.89 -5.06 1.47
CA THR A 124 -23.34 -3.68 1.28
C THR A 124 -22.91 -2.75 2.39
N ASN A 125 -22.59 -3.28 3.57
CA ASN A 125 -22.20 -2.53 4.76
C ASN A 125 -20.69 -2.56 5.06
N ILE A 126 -19.88 -3.23 4.21
CA ILE A 126 -18.43 -3.27 4.35
C ILE A 126 -17.78 -2.55 3.19
N ILE A 127 -17.14 -1.41 3.48
CA ILE A 127 -16.38 -0.61 2.52
C ILE A 127 -14.90 -0.88 2.74
N ASN A 128 -14.20 -1.33 1.70
CA ASN A 128 -12.76 -1.55 1.78
C ASN A 128 -12.01 -0.23 1.53
N ALA A 129 -11.35 0.28 2.57
CA ALA A 129 -10.50 1.47 2.55
C ALA A 129 -9.01 1.13 2.52
N GLY A 130 -8.64 -0.14 2.66
CA GLY A 130 -7.26 -0.58 2.60
C GLY A 130 -6.64 -0.42 1.21
N ILE A 131 -5.34 -0.17 1.19
CA ILE A 131 -4.57 -0.08 -0.05
C ILE A 131 -4.36 -1.50 -0.59
N ASN A 132 -4.96 -1.84 -1.70
CA ASN A 132 -4.83 -3.13 -2.37
C ASN A 132 -4.06 -3.01 -3.70
N ALA A 133 -3.70 -4.14 -4.29
CA ALA A 133 -2.95 -4.16 -5.56
C ALA A 133 -3.66 -3.38 -6.69
N THR A 134 -4.99 -3.36 -6.74
CA THR A 134 -5.75 -2.59 -7.75
C THR A 134 -5.56 -1.09 -7.56
N SER A 135 -5.65 -0.60 -6.31
CA SER A 135 -5.48 0.83 -6.02
C SER A 135 -4.04 1.29 -6.28
N GLN A 136 -3.06 0.45 -5.95
CA GLN A 136 -1.65 0.72 -6.24
C GLN A 136 -1.39 0.78 -7.75
N LEU A 137 -1.88 -0.21 -8.52
CA LEU A 137 -1.73 -0.21 -9.98
C LEU A 137 -2.42 0.98 -10.65
N LYS A 138 -3.52 1.50 -10.08
CA LYS A 138 -4.13 2.76 -10.55
C LYS A 138 -3.22 3.96 -10.31
N ALA A 139 -2.57 4.03 -9.14
CA ALA A 139 -1.59 5.09 -8.85
C ALA A 139 -0.36 4.98 -9.75
N ILE A 140 0.17 3.77 -9.92
CA ILE A 140 1.29 3.48 -10.83
C ILE A 140 0.94 3.87 -12.27
N LYS A 141 -0.26 3.54 -12.75
CA LYS A 141 -0.73 3.96 -14.08
C LYS A 141 -0.62 5.47 -14.25
N LYS A 142 -1.08 6.26 -13.28
CA LYS A 142 -0.98 7.71 -13.31
C LYS A 142 0.48 8.19 -13.30
N PHE A 143 1.35 7.54 -12.52
CA PHE A 143 2.79 7.82 -12.51
C PHE A 143 3.42 7.59 -13.88
N LEU A 144 3.13 6.45 -14.53
CA LEU A 144 3.64 6.10 -15.87
C LEU A 144 3.17 7.11 -16.94
N GLU A 145 1.92 7.55 -16.87
CA GLU A 145 1.36 8.57 -17.75
C GLU A 145 2.08 9.93 -17.58
N LEU A 146 2.31 10.35 -16.35
CA LEU A 146 3.03 11.61 -16.03
C LEU A 146 4.48 11.57 -16.50
N ASN A 147 5.15 10.42 -16.40
CA ASN A 147 6.54 10.23 -16.84
C ASN A 147 6.65 9.81 -18.31
N LYS A 148 5.53 9.77 -19.05
CA LYS A 148 5.48 9.47 -20.50
C LYS A 148 6.17 8.14 -20.86
N THR A 149 6.10 7.15 -19.98
CA THR A 149 6.66 5.82 -20.25
C THR A 149 5.84 5.13 -21.35
N LYS A 150 6.53 4.44 -22.27
CA LYS A 150 5.90 3.80 -23.44
C LYS A 150 5.71 2.30 -23.24
N ASN A 151 6.71 1.64 -22.68
CA ASN A 151 6.79 0.20 -22.59
C ASN A 151 7.04 -0.22 -21.15
N THR A 152 5.98 -0.60 -20.45
CA THR A 152 6.04 -1.10 -19.07
C THR A 152 5.90 -2.61 -19.06
N ILE A 153 6.81 -3.30 -18.37
CA ILE A 153 6.68 -4.74 -18.09
C ILE A 153 6.27 -4.98 -16.62
N LEU A 154 5.62 -6.11 -16.38
CA LEU A 154 5.29 -6.58 -15.04
C LEU A 154 6.06 -7.87 -14.73
N LEU A 155 6.75 -7.88 -13.60
CA LEU A 155 7.40 -9.06 -13.03
C LEU A 155 6.60 -9.52 -11.81
N THR A 156 6.14 -10.77 -11.84
CA THR A 156 5.35 -11.37 -10.75
C THR A 156 5.97 -12.68 -10.33
N PRO A 157 6.24 -12.92 -9.05
CA PRO A 157 6.73 -14.21 -8.60
C PRO A 157 5.66 -15.31 -8.73
N ASP A 158 6.10 -16.54 -8.90
CA ASP A 158 5.21 -17.72 -8.96
C ASP A 158 4.82 -18.15 -7.55
N VAL A 159 3.87 -17.44 -6.96
CA VAL A 159 3.38 -17.63 -5.59
C VAL A 159 1.86 -17.51 -5.53
N SER A 160 1.26 -17.80 -4.37
CA SER A 160 -0.19 -17.84 -4.17
C SER A 160 -0.93 -16.56 -4.59
N TYR A 161 -0.37 -15.38 -4.31
CA TYR A 161 -1.00 -14.10 -4.64
C TYR A 161 -0.90 -13.69 -6.13
N LYS A 162 -0.23 -14.46 -6.98
CA LYS A 162 -0.14 -14.23 -8.43
C LYS A 162 -1.52 -14.00 -9.08
N LYS A 163 -2.53 -14.77 -8.66
CA LYS A 163 -3.91 -14.63 -9.16
C LYS A 163 -4.52 -13.27 -8.82
N GLU A 164 -4.24 -12.77 -7.61
CA GLU A 164 -4.68 -11.46 -7.15
C GLU A 164 -4.05 -10.33 -7.97
N ILE A 165 -2.73 -10.41 -8.21
CA ILE A 165 -2.03 -9.44 -9.08
C ILE A 165 -2.62 -9.44 -10.49
N LYS A 166 -2.87 -10.61 -11.08
CA LYS A 166 -3.51 -10.71 -12.41
C LYS A 166 -4.90 -10.04 -12.44
N LYS A 167 -5.72 -10.26 -11.42
CA LYS A 167 -7.03 -9.61 -11.27
C LYS A 167 -6.89 -8.10 -11.09
N ALA A 168 -5.91 -7.65 -10.30
CA ALA A 168 -5.65 -6.25 -10.08
C ALA A 168 -5.19 -5.52 -11.35
N VAL A 169 -4.36 -6.15 -12.20
CA VAL A 169 -3.97 -5.63 -13.52
C VAL A 169 -5.21 -5.39 -14.39
N SER A 170 -6.12 -6.37 -14.48
CA SER A 170 -7.37 -6.24 -15.23
C SER A 170 -8.24 -5.09 -14.71
N ASN A 171 -8.43 -5.02 -13.39
CA ASN A 171 -9.28 -4.01 -12.73
C ASN A 171 -8.72 -2.58 -12.80
N SER A 172 -7.39 -2.43 -12.79
CA SER A 172 -6.73 -1.12 -12.88
C SER A 172 -6.72 -0.54 -14.29
N LYS A 173 -6.90 -1.40 -15.30
CA LYS A 173 -6.78 -1.03 -16.74
C LYS A 173 -5.41 -0.41 -17.05
N ILE A 174 -4.36 -0.84 -16.36
CA ILE A 174 -2.99 -0.44 -16.67
C ILE A 174 -2.54 -1.12 -17.97
N LYS A 175 -1.87 -0.36 -18.84
CA LYS A 175 -1.32 -0.90 -20.08
C LYS A 175 0.07 -1.46 -19.82
N LEU A 176 0.25 -2.74 -20.07
CA LEU A 176 1.52 -3.44 -19.95
C LEU A 176 1.94 -3.96 -21.32
N SER A 177 3.21 -3.77 -21.68
CA SER A 177 3.76 -4.33 -22.92
C SER A 177 3.95 -5.84 -22.80
N LYS A 178 4.37 -6.32 -21.63
CA LYS A 178 4.50 -7.75 -21.30
C LYS A 178 4.36 -7.98 -19.80
N SER A 179 3.94 -9.21 -19.45
CA SER A 179 3.95 -9.71 -18.08
C SER A 179 4.73 -11.01 -18.01
N TYR A 180 5.62 -11.11 -17.03
CA TYR A 180 6.45 -12.28 -16.82
C TYR A 180 6.20 -12.84 -15.42
N ILE A 181 6.23 -14.16 -15.33
CA ILE A 181 6.19 -14.89 -14.07
C ILE A 181 7.57 -15.48 -13.86
N TYR A 182 8.14 -15.32 -12.67
CA TYR A 182 9.46 -15.83 -12.32
C TYR A 182 9.43 -16.68 -11.05
N SER A 183 10.40 -17.57 -10.94
CA SER A 183 10.61 -18.41 -9.74
C SER A 183 11.36 -17.61 -8.67
N LYS A 184 10.94 -17.71 -7.41
CA LYS A 184 11.72 -17.19 -6.27
C LYS A 184 12.98 -17.99 -5.95
N ASP A 185 13.15 -19.15 -6.57
CA ASP A 185 14.36 -19.95 -6.44
C ASP A 185 15.55 -19.17 -7.05
N PRO A 186 16.55 -18.78 -6.25
CA PRO A 186 17.68 -17.98 -6.73
C PRO A 186 18.45 -18.65 -7.88
N THR A 187 18.48 -19.97 -7.91
CA THR A 187 19.18 -20.74 -8.97
C THR A 187 18.52 -20.58 -10.34
N LYS A 188 17.21 -20.26 -10.36
CA LYS A 188 16.43 -20.08 -11.59
C LYS A 188 16.19 -18.62 -11.92
N LEU A 189 16.13 -17.76 -10.89
CA LEU A 189 15.77 -16.36 -11.01
C LEU A 189 16.70 -15.62 -12.00
N THR A 190 18.01 -15.69 -11.78
CA THR A 190 18.99 -14.97 -12.62
C THR A 190 18.86 -15.37 -14.08
N SER A 191 18.78 -16.68 -14.39
CA SER A 191 18.63 -17.13 -15.78
C SER A 191 17.31 -16.71 -16.44
N GLN A 192 16.24 -16.55 -15.63
CA GLN A 192 14.97 -16.01 -16.13
C GLN A 192 15.06 -14.52 -16.41
N ILE A 193 15.73 -13.74 -15.56
CA ILE A 193 15.98 -12.31 -15.78
C ILE A 193 16.89 -12.11 -16.99
N GLU A 194 17.94 -12.91 -17.19
CA GLU A 194 18.78 -12.89 -18.40
C GLU A 194 17.94 -13.05 -19.67
N LYS A 195 16.99 -13.99 -19.69
CA LYS A 195 16.08 -14.19 -20.83
C LYS A 195 15.15 -12.98 -21.05
N ILE A 196 14.58 -12.42 -19.97
CA ILE A 196 13.68 -11.27 -20.03
C ILE A 196 14.40 -10.03 -20.58
N THR A 197 15.67 -9.86 -20.21
CA THR A 197 16.50 -8.72 -20.59
C THR A 197 17.30 -8.93 -21.88
N ASN A 198 17.21 -10.11 -22.50
CA ASN A 198 18.04 -10.53 -23.64
C ASN A 198 19.55 -10.35 -23.35
N TYR A 199 19.99 -10.66 -22.14
CA TYR A 199 21.36 -10.39 -21.67
C TYR A 199 22.41 -11.04 -22.56
N ALA A 200 22.28 -12.33 -22.88
CA ALA A 200 23.22 -13.05 -23.73
C ALA A 200 23.38 -12.41 -25.12
N ILE A 201 22.27 -11.98 -25.74
CA ILE A 201 22.31 -11.31 -27.05
C ILE A 201 23.03 -9.94 -26.94
N ARG A 202 22.72 -9.16 -25.89
CA ARG A 202 23.36 -7.85 -25.68
C ARG A 202 24.85 -7.99 -25.36
N LYS A 203 25.24 -9.04 -24.67
CA LYS A 203 26.64 -9.37 -24.42
C LYS A 203 27.36 -9.74 -25.73
N GLN A 204 26.76 -10.61 -26.55
CA GLN A 204 27.30 -10.96 -27.85
C GLN A 204 27.44 -9.74 -28.78
N ASN A 205 26.45 -8.84 -28.79
CA ASN A 205 26.54 -7.60 -29.58
C ASN A 205 27.72 -6.74 -29.15
N LEU A 206 28.10 -6.73 -27.88
CA LEU A 206 29.27 -6.01 -27.40
C LEU A 206 30.57 -6.63 -27.92
N GLU A 207 30.67 -7.96 -27.83
CA GLU A 207 31.81 -8.72 -28.35
C GLU A 207 31.98 -8.52 -29.87
N ASP A 208 30.89 -8.68 -30.61
CA ASP A 208 30.87 -8.50 -32.07
C ASP A 208 31.29 -7.10 -32.48
N GLU A 209 30.82 -6.05 -31.76
CA GLU A 209 31.18 -4.67 -32.07
C GLU A 209 32.65 -4.39 -31.76
N ILE A 210 33.22 -4.95 -30.71
CA ILE A 210 34.65 -4.84 -30.41
C ILE A 210 35.47 -5.51 -31.52
N ILE A 211 35.11 -6.72 -31.93
CA ILE A 211 35.78 -7.43 -33.05
C ILE A 211 35.66 -6.65 -34.35
N ARG A 212 34.48 -6.07 -34.66
CA ARG A 212 34.26 -5.23 -35.81
C ARG A 212 35.24 -4.03 -35.85
N LEU A 213 35.38 -3.34 -34.68
CA LEU A 213 36.27 -2.20 -34.55
C LEU A 213 37.73 -2.60 -34.63
N GLU A 214 38.13 -3.73 -34.06
CA GLU A 214 39.51 -4.22 -34.15
C GLU A 214 39.92 -4.46 -35.60
N ASN A 215 39.01 -4.94 -36.46
CA ASN A 215 39.22 -5.19 -37.87
C ASN A 215 38.91 -3.99 -38.78
N SER A 216 38.57 -2.83 -38.26
CA SER A 216 38.27 -1.62 -39.02
C SER A 216 39.51 -0.72 -39.20
N ASP A 217 39.47 0.15 -40.20
CA ASP A 217 40.47 1.18 -40.42
C ASP A 217 40.07 2.54 -39.79
N GLU A 218 39.16 2.54 -38.84
CA GLU A 218 38.67 3.75 -38.15
C GLU A 218 39.81 4.43 -37.37
N ASN A 219 40.09 5.69 -37.61
CA ASN A 219 41.19 6.45 -37.00
C ASN A 219 41.08 6.55 -35.45
N ASN A 220 39.92 6.34 -34.87
CA ASN A 220 39.65 6.44 -33.43
C ASN A 220 39.27 5.11 -32.80
N LYS A 221 39.53 3.97 -33.46
CA LYS A 221 39.11 2.64 -33.02
C LYS A 221 39.56 2.28 -31.61
N GLU A 222 40.80 2.56 -31.25
CA GLU A 222 41.32 2.28 -29.90
C GLU A 222 40.52 2.96 -28.80
N ARG A 223 40.17 4.23 -29.02
CA ARG A 223 39.33 4.98 -28.07
C ARG A 223 37.93 4.40 -27.97
N LEU A 224 37.34 3.97 -29.06
CA LEU A 224 36.01 3.34 -29.10
C LEU A 224 36.04 1.98 -28.39
N ILE A 225 37.02 1.14 -28.70
CA ILE A 225 37.22 -0.16 -28.06
C ILE A 225 37.41 0.01 -26.52
N ASN A 226 38.26 0.94 -26.11
CA ASN A 226 38.46 1.21 -24.68
C ASN A 226 37.19 1.71 -23.98
N ARG A 227 36.29 2.38 -24.68
CA ARG A 227 34.97 2.77 -24.17
C ARG A 227 34.02 1.57 -24.09
N LEU A 228 34.05 0.68 -25.09
CA LEU A 228 33.21 -0.53 -25.11
C LEU A 228 33.64 -1.51 -24.03
N LYS A 229 34.93 -1.72 -23.83
CA LYS A 229 35.49 -2.61 -22.78
C LYS A 229 35.10 -2.22 -21.36
N LYS A 230 34.56 -1.00 -21.15
CA LYS A 230 34.01 -0.55 -19.87
C LYS A 230 32.51 -0.88 -19.68
N LYS A 231 31.89 -1.48 -20.68
CA LYS A 231 30.48 -1.87 -20.65
C LYS A 231 30.33 -3.37 -20.44
N ASP A 232 29.22 -3.78 -19.84
CA ASP A 232 28.88 -5.19 -19.68
C ASP A 232 28.06 -5.71 -20.87
N THR A 233 27.30 -4.83 -21.53
CA THR A 233 26.45 -5.16 -22.68
C THR A 233 26.39 -4.03 -23.71
N LEU A 234 25.98 -4.38 -24.96
CA LEU A 234 25.66 -3.42 -26.02
C LEU A 234 24.24 -3.64 -26.52
N GLY A 235 23.49 -2.53 -26.58
CA GLY A 235 22.08 -2.54 -26.97
C GLY A 235 21.14 -2.20 -25.83
N THR A 236 19.86 -2.06 -26.15
CA THR A 236 18.83 -1.64 -25.21
C THR A 236 17.76 -2.70 -25.04
N VAL A 237 17.15 -2.74 -23.87
CA VAL A 237 15.94 -3.53 -23.63
C VAL A 237 14.70 -2.81 -24.19
N LYS A 238 13.65 -3.59 -24.52
CA LYS A 238 12.42 -3.06 -25.12
C LYS A 238 11.42 -2.54 -24.07
N PHE A 239 11.91 -2.05 -22.93
CA PHE A 239 11.07 -1.42 -21.90
C PHE A 239 11.82 -0.25 -21.27
N ASP A 240 11.08 0.72 -20.79
CA ASP A 240 11.55 1.91 -20.09
C ASP A 240 11.15 1.92 -18.61
N SER A 241 10.20 1.07 -18.22
CA SER A 241 9.77 0.88 -16.86
C SER A 241 9.39 -0.57 -16.57
N LEU A 242 9.53 -0.98 -15.33
CA LEU A 242 9.13 -2.29 -14.86
C LEU A 242 8.45 -2.20 -13.48
N ILE A 243 7.38 -2.98 -13.34
CA ILE A 243 6.65 -3.14 -12.08
C ILE A 243 7.06 -4.48 -11.50
N ILE A 244 7.55 -4.49 -10.27
CA ILE A 244 7.95 -5.71 -9.56
C ILE A 244 6.90 -5.97 -8.47
N ALA A 245 6.08 -7.00 -8.65
CA ALA A 245 5.04 -7.39 -7.70
C ALA A 245 5.61 -8.32 -6.62
N ASP A 246 6.66 -7.89 -5.94
CA ASP A 246 7.36 -8.65 -4.90
C ASP A 246 7.80 -7.73 -3.76
N PHE A 247 8.33 -8.31 -2.67
CA PHE A 247 8.71 -7.61 -1.45
C PHE A 247 9.84 -8.35 -0.72
N ASP A 248 10.41 -7.74 0.31
CA ASP A 248 11.47 -8.26 1.18
C ASP A 248 12.71 -8.75 0.38
N GLU A 249 13.37 -9.79 0.85
CA GLU A 249 14.57 -10.37 0.24
C GLU A 249 14.35 -10.84 -1.21
N SER A 250 13.14 -11.25 -1.55
CA SER A 250 12.80 -11.64 -2.93
C SER A 250 12.86 -10.45 -3.89
N LEU A 251 12.38 -9.28 -3.47
CA LEU A 251 12.50 -8.05 -4.25
C LEU A 251 13.97 -7.66 -4.46
N LYS A 252 14.81 -7.74 -3.41
CA LYS A 252 16.26 -7.49 -3.51
C LYS A 252 16.93 -8.43 -4.51
N SER A 253 16.59 -9.71 -4.45
CA SER A 253 17.13 -10.71 -5.38
C SER A 253 16.77 -10.40 -6.83
N VAL A 254 15.56 -9.92 -7.11
CA VAL A 254 15.13 -9.50 -8.46
C VAL A 254 15.91 -8.27 -8.91
N THR A 255 16.01 -7.25 -8.07
CA THR A 255 16.71 -6.00 -8.42
C THR A 255 18.22 -6.23 -8.63
N THR A 256 18.83 -7.08 -7.81
CA THR A 256 20.23 -7.51 -7.99
C THR A 256 20.43 -8.28 -9.30
N SER A 257 19.52 -9.19 -9.65
CA SER A 257 19.57 -9.92 -10.91
C SER A 257 19.36 -9.00 -12.12
N LEU A 258 18.53 -7.98 -12.02
CA LEU A 258 18.37 -6.94 -13.04
C LEU A 258 19.66 -6.14 -13.23
N LEU A 259 20.28 -5.70 -12.12
CA LEU A 259 21.53 -4.97 -12.15
C LEU A 259 22.67 -5.83 -12.76
N TYR A 260 22.75 -7.13 -12.39
CA TYR A 260 23.68 -8.07 -12.99
C TYR A 260 23.51 -8.16 -14.52
N THR A 261 22.29 -8.05 -15.01
CA THR A 261 22.01 -8.04 -16.45
C THR A 261 22.13 -6.66 -17.10
N ASP A 262 22.81 -5.72 -16.46
CA ASP A 262 23.03 -4.36 -16.93
C ASP A 262 21.70 -3.58 -17.13
N ILE A 263 20.75 -3.76 -16.20
CA ILE A 263 19.51 -3.00 -16.11
C ILE A 263 19.48 -2.25 -14.80
N SER A 264 19.70 -0.94 -14.89
CA SER A 264 19.86 -0.06 -13.72
C SER A 264 18.58 0.72 -13.41
N PRO A 265 18.21 0.90 -12.13
CA PRO A 265 17.13 1.79 -11.73
C PRO A 265 17.42 3.27 -12.01
N LYS A 266 18.67 3.63 -12.32
CA LYS A 266 19.07 4.99 -12.75
C LYS A 266 18.65 5.29 -14.19
N GLU A 267 18.44 4.24 -15.01
CA GLU A 267 18.07 4.36 -16.43
C GLU A 267 16.65 3.94 -16.72
N LYS A 268 16.05 3.13 -15.85
CA LYS A 268 14.71 2.58 -15.98
C LYS A 268 13.91 2.81 -14.71
N TYR A 269 12.62 3.07 -14.84
CA TYR A 269 11.76 3.16 -13.65
C TYR A 269 11.52 1.78 -13.05
N PHE A 270 12.09 1.54 -11.86
CA PHE A 270 11.77 0.39 -11.02
C PHE A 270 10.64 0.77 -10.09
N ILE A 271 9.51 0.09 -10.21
CA ILE A 271 8.28 0.40 -9.46
C ILE A 271 7.84 -0.85 -8.72
N THR A 272 7.49 -0.72 -7.45
CA THR A 272 7.01 -1.85 -6.65
C THR A 272 5.55 -1.72 -6.26
N LEU A 273 4.87 -2.85 -6.07
CA LEU A 273 3.57 -2.96 -5.42
C LEU A 273 3.73 -3.13 -3.90
N ASN A 274 4.87 -2.75 -3.36
CA ASN A 274 5.15 -2.93 -1.94
C ASN A 274 4.20 -2.10 -1.09
N GLN A 275 3.54 -2.76 -0.15
CA GLN A 275 2.66 -2.14 0.84
C GLN A 275 3.37 -1.89 2.16
N TRP A 276 4.54 -2.47 2.35
CA TRP A 276 5.31 -2.45 3.58
C TRP A 276 6.63 -1.76 3.34
N PHE A 277 6.87 -0.69 4.08
CA PHE A 277 8.16 -0.04 4.09
C PHE A 277 9.21 -0.96 4.74
N ASP A 278 10.20 -1.37 3.97
CA ASP A 278 11.38 -2.07 4.47
C ASP A 278 12.58 -1.12 4.43
N LYS A 279 13.08 -0.76 5.61
CA LYS A 279 14.22 0.15 5.75
C LYS A 279 15.48 -0.38 5.04
N SER A 280 15.66 -1.70 4.98
CA SER A 280 16.82 -2.32 4.35
C SER A 280 16.87 -2.09 2.82
N LEU A 281 15.72 -1.81 2.19
CA LEU A 281 15.68 -1.43 0.77
C LEU A 281 16.33 -0.05 0.50
N LEU A 282 16.42 0.83 1.49
CA LEU A 282 17.07 2.14 1.31
C LEU A 282 18.58 2.00 1.14
N GLU A 283 19.17 0.94 1.67
CA GLU A 283 20.61 0.65 1.62
C GLU A 283 20.97 -0.23 0.41
N GLU A 284 19.95 -0.77 -0.30
CA GLU A 284 20.14 -1.66 -1.44
C GLU A 284 20.35 -0.87 -2.73
N ALA A 285 21.61 -0.79 -3.17
CA ALA A 285 22.00 0.00 -4.37
C ALA A 285 21.31 -0.50 -5.66
N SER A 286 21.04 -1.81 -5.78
CA SER A 286 20.37 -2.40 -6.94
C SER A 286 18.91 -1.98 -7.07
N ALA A 287 18.32 -1.45 -5.99
CA ALA A 287 16.94 -0.99 -5.90
C ALA A 287 16.79 0.53 -5.89
N GLN A 288 17.88 1.32 -6.02
CA GLN A 288 17.77 2.78 -5.91
C GLN A 288 18.00 3.50 -7.23
N PRO A 289 17.08 4.39 -7.66
CA PRO A 289 15.79 4.73 -7.03
C PRO A 289 14.69 3.67 -7.27
N LEU A 290 13.88 3.43 -6.25
CA LEU A 290 12.69 2.58 -6.31
C LEU A 290 11.43 3.45 -6.09
N TYR A 291 10.40 3.26 -6.91
CA TYR A 291 9.15 4.01 -6.89
C TYR A 291 7.97 3.18 -6.42
#